data_b7def8450b2fa4476563044da18171da
#
_entry.id   b7def8450b2fa4476563044da18171da
#
_cell.length_a   1.000
_cell.length_b   1.000
_cell.length_c   1.000
_cell.angle_alpha   90.00
_cell.angle_beta   90.00
_cell.angle_gamma   90.00
#
_symmetry.space_group_name_H-M   'P 1'
#
loop_
_entity.id
_entity.type
_entity.pdbx_description
1 polymer ?
#
loop_
_entity_poly.entity_id
_entity_poly.type
_entity_poly.pdbx_seq_one_letter_code
_entity_poly.pdbx_strand_id
1 'polypeptide(L)'
;MKLAIIIFRNNLRIDDNHCLYNACNENDYVLGLYNLELLKGEIFDFKKCDIFREKLIKESLLCLKTNLLKYDINLGIVDDIEQSLKELSGSYEITIYYDEEVGTEEKSFEKKLQKYPYKSFFSQTMIEPFVFDYKKSFSHFRNKAEKIEIQKPLDKIFRKKTIEFKSLDIKIPTVSIQNSNAIVFKGGEDEALKQLEMYLPKIHEYKSTRNEMSGFDNSTKFSAYLAIGCISPRRIYHEIKIQEEKTYKSDSSYWIYFELLWRDFFYLVMKYSENKLFLKSGIKEINYNFRKDEKSLKNFFNASTGVDLIDASINELKSSAWLSNRNRQIVASYFVKNLGLDWRIGAAFFESLLVDYNPASNYGNWAYQSHVGNDSSYRIFDIERQTQMYNGKDYINKWLNKEKSKENIDYRTMGEVVKKEVFFESE
;
A
#
# COMPACT_ATOMS: atom_id res chain seq x y z
N MET A 1 -25.17 -4.19 -27.73
CA MET A 1 -23.90 -3.42 -27.82
C MET A 1 -22.95 -4.00 -26.80
N LYS A 2 -21.71 -4.31 -27.21
CA LYS A 2 -20.66 -4.83 -26.30
C LYS A 2 -20.01 -3.67 -25.55
N LEU A 3 -19.90 -3.81 -24.24
CA LEU A 3 -19.33 -2.80 -23.35
C LEU A 3 -18.26 -3.44 -22.47
N ALA A 4 -17.03 -2.95 -22.56
CA ALA A 4 -15.98 -3.28 -21.59
C ALA A 4 -16.10 -2.40 -20.36
N ILE A 5 -16.10 -3.01 -19.19
CA ILE A 5 -16.13 -2.32 -17.90
C ILE A 5 -14.80 -2.57 -17.19
N ILE A 6 -14.03 -1.52 -16.96
CA ILE A 6 -12.77 -1.60 -16.22
C ILE A 6 -13.06 -1.29 -14.77
N ILE A 7 -12.76 -2.22 -13.87
CA ILE A 7 -12.85 -1.99 -12.42
C ILE A 7 -11.49 -1.50 -11.92
N PHE A 8 -11.43 -0.20 -11.66
CA PHE A 8 -10.26 0.42 -11.04
C PHE A 8 -10.25 0.17 -9.54
N ARG A 9 -9.07 -0.17 -9.01
CA ARG A 9 -8.80 -0.34 -7.57
C ARG A 9 -7.42 0.24 -7.24
N ASN A 10 -6.38 -0.60 -7.14
CA ASN A 10 -5.01 -0.19 -6.93
C ASN A 10 -4.23 -0.06 -8.26
N ASN A 11 -4.88 0.45 -9.29
CA ASN A 11 -4.33 0.69 -10.63
C ASN A 11 -4.82 2.03 -11.20
N LEU A 12 -4.80 3.09 -10.37
CA LEU A 12 -5.36 4.41 -10.67
C LEU A 12 -4.47 5.22 -11.64
N ARG A 13 -4.22 4.64 -12.82
CA ARG A 13 -3.37 5.20 -13.88
C ARG A 13 -3.82 4.77 -15.26
N ILE A 14 -3.38 5.49 -16.28
CA ILE A 14 -3.51 5.07 -17.68
C ILE A 14 -2.23 4.42 -18.21
N ASP A 15 -1.05 4.86 -17.73
CA ASP A 15 0.25 4.31 -18.12
C ASP A 15 0.41 2.87 -17.62
N ASP A 16 0.91 1.98 -18.48
CA ASP A 16 1.17 0.57 -18.13
C ASP A 16 -0.01 -0.13 -17.42
N ASN A 17 -1.23 0.12 -17.87
CA ASN A 17 -2.45 -0.45 -17.31
C ASN A 17 -2.99 -1.57 -18.19
N HIS A 18 -2.79 -2.82 -17.80
CA HIS A 18 -3.16 -4.00 -18.56
C HIS A 18 -4.68 -4.12 -18.79
N CYS A 19 -5.48 -3.77 -17.78
CA CYS A 19 -6.95 -3.78 -17.90
C CYS A 19 -7.41 -2.80 -18.98
N LEU A 20 -6.91 -1.56 -18.89
CA LEU A 20 -7.26 -0.50 -19.84
C LEU A 20 -6.78 -0.82 -21.25
N TYR A 21 -5.53 -1.27 -21.39
CA TYR A 21 -4.95 -1.62 -22.69
C TYR A 21 -5.77 -2.72 -23.38
N ASN A 22 -6.06 -3.82 -22.69
CA ASN A 22 -6.80 -4.93 -23.29
C ASN A 22 -8.27 -4.59 -23.54
N ALA A 23 -8.94 -3.90 -22.62
CA ALA A 23 -10.31 -3.44 -22.80
C ALA A 23 -10.42 -2.55 -24.06
N CYS A 24 -9.46 -1.63 -24.26
CA CYS A 24 -9.43 -0.75 -25.42
C CYS A 24 -9.11 -1.48 -26.72
N ASN A 25 -8.28 -2.51 -26.73
CA ASN A 25 -7.93 -3.24 -27.93
C ASN A 25 -9.06 -4.17 -28.41
N GLU A 26 -9.86 -4.68 -27.49
CA GLU A 26 -10.87 -5.70 -27.80
C GLU A 26 -12.29 -5.16 -27.95
N ASN A 27 -12.55 -3.92 -27.54
CA ASN A 27 -13.88 -3.36 -27.51
C ASN A 27 -13.92 -1.92 -28.06
N ASP A 28 -15.06 -1.54 -28.64
CA ASP A 28 -15.31 -0.18 -29.09
C ASP A 28 -15.82 0.73 -27.98
N TYR A 29 -16.61 0.17 -27.04
CA TYR A 29 -17.20 0.89 -25.93
C TYR A 29 -16.51 0.49 -24.62
N VAL A 30 -16.03 1.48 -23.87
CA VAL A 30 -15.27 1.30 -22.63
C VAL A 30 -15.80 2.25 -21.58
N LEU A 31 -16.00 1.74 -20.36
CA LEU A 31 -16.37 2.49 -19.16
C LEU A 31 -15.47 2.09 -18.02
N GLY A 32 -14.89 3.06 -17.31
CA GLY A 32 -14.22 2.82 -16.03
C GLY A 32 -15.21 2.91 -14.86
N LEU A 33 -15.06 2.06 -13.86
CA LEU A 33 -15.80 2.14 -12.60
C LEU A 33 -14.85 2.06 -11.41
N TYR A 34 -15.15 2.83 -10.37
CA TYR A 34 -14.49 2.76 -9.06
C TYR A 34 -15.54 2.68 -7.95
N ASN A 35 -15.40 1.73 -7.03
CA ASN A 35 -16.32 1.53 -5.92
C ASN A 35 -15.79 2.18 -4.64
N LEU A 36 -16.49 3.21 -4.12
CA LEU A 36 -16.13 3.90 -2.87
C LEU A 36 -16.32 3.03 -1.62
N GLU A 37 -17.10 1.96 -1.70
CA GLU A 37 -17.27 1.00 -0.60
C GLU A 37 -15.94 0.39 -0.15
N LEU A 38 -14.95 0.28 -1.06
CA LEU A 38 -13.61 -0.22 -0.75
C LEU A 38 -12.85 0.63 0.29
N LEU A 39 -13.27 1.87 0.52
CA LEU A 39 -12.67 2.76 1.52
C LEU A 39 -13.31 2.66 2.90
N LYS A 40 -14.43 1.95 2.99
CA LYS A 40 -15.23 1.83 4.22
C LYS A 40 -14.86 0.57 4.99
N GLY A 41 -15.32 0.52 6.24
CA GLY A 41 -15.16 -0.64 7.11
C GLY A 41 -14.23 -0.38 8.28
N GLU A 42 -14.17 -1.37 9.15
CA GLU A 42 -13.37 -1.34 10.37
C GLU A 42 -12.63 -2.67 10.52
N ILE A 43 -11.46 -2.59 11.14
CA ILE A 43 -10.65 -3.74 11.53
C ILE A 43 -10.11 -3.50 12.95
N PHE A 44 -10.37 -4.39 13.90
CA PHE A 44 -10.05 -4.19 15.32
C PHE A 44 -10.52 -2.81 15.85
N ASP A 45 -11.73 -2.39 15.46
CA ASP A 45 -12.33 -1.09 15.80
C ASP A 45 -11.57 0.14 15.24
N PHE A 46 -10.57 -0.06 14.39
CA PHE A 46 -9.97 1.00 13.60
C PHE A 46 -10.70 1.17 12.27
N LYS A 47 -10.93 2.39 11.85
CA LYS A 47 -11.35 2.66 10.46
C LYS A 47 -10.28 2.17 9.50
N LYS A 48 -10.67 1.46 8.45
CA LYS A 48 -9.72 0.94 7.46
C LYS A 48 -8.99 2.02 6.68
N CYS A 49 -9.60 3.17 6.48
CA CYS A 49 -9.05 4.25 5.68
C CYS A 49 -9.14 5.57 6.43
N ASP A 50 -7.98 6.14 6.81
CA ASP A 50 -7.91 7.48 7.37
C ASP A 50 -8.01 8.56 6.29
N ILE A 51 -8.28 9.78 6.74
CA ILE A 51 -8.51 10.98 5.91
C ILE A 51 -7.35 11.27 4.93
N PHE A 52 -6.12 11.00 5.29
CA PHE A 52 -4.96 11.21 4.41
C PHE A 52 -4.97 10.25 3.21
N ARG A 53 -5.26 8.97 3.43
CA ARG A 53 -5.35 7.99 2.34
C ARG A 53 -6.62 8.21 1.51
N GLU A 54 -7.74 8.56 2.15
CA GLU A 54 -8.96 8.94 1.44
C GLU A 54 -8.73 10.13 0.51
N LYS A 55 -8.02 11.17 0.99
CA LYS A 55 -7.63 12.32 0.19
C LYS A 55 -6.79 11.92 -1.01
N LEU A 56 -5.72 11.14 -0.78
CA LEU A 56 -4.82 10.66 -1.84
C LEU A 56 -5.59 9.91 -2.94
N ILE A 57 -6.47 8.98 -2.54
CA ILE A 57 -7.29 8.19 -3.49
C ILE A 57 -8.25 9.10 -4.26
N LYS A 58 -8.96 10.00 -3.59
CA LYS A 58 -9.93 10.88 -4.25
C LYS A 58 -9.29 11.86 -5.22
N GLU A 59 -8.13 12.42 -4.88
CA GLU A 59 -7.33 13.22 -5.81
C GLU A 59 -6.88 12.39 -7.02
N SER A 60 -6.47 11.14 -6.79
CA SER A 60 -6.06 10.23 -7.86
C SER A 60 -7.21 9.84 -8.78
N LEU A 61 -8.41 9.69 -8.25
CA LEU A 61 -9.62 9.45 -9.05
C LEU A 61 -9.97 10.64 -9.94
N LEU A 62 -9.80 11.88 -9.45
CA LEU A 62 -10.00 13.07 -10.28
C LEU A 62 -8.96 13.20 -11.39
N CYS A 63 -7.69 12.89 -11.10
CA CYS A 63 -6.63 12.84 -12.09
C CYS A 63 -6.94 11.74 -13.14
N LEU A 64 -7.27 10.52 -12.70
CA LEU A 64 -7.63 9.41 -13.58
C LEU A 64 -8.83 9.77 -14.47
N LYS A 65 -9.88 10.38 -13.92
CA LYS A 65 -11.05 10.83 -14.68
C LYS A 65 -10.63 11.80 -15.80
N THR A 66 -9.80 12.78 -15.47
CA THR A 66 -9.28 13.75 -16.44
C THR A 66 -8.43 13.09 -17.52
N ASN A 67 -7.59 12.15 -17.14
CA ASN A 67 -6.70 11.43 -18.05
C ASN A 67 -7.48 10.48 -18.98
N LEU A 68 -8.49 9.77 -18.48
CA LEU A 68 -9.36 8.89 -19.30
C LEU A 68 -10.19 9.69 -20.32
N LEU A 69 -10.66 10.88 -19.96
CA LEU A 69 -11.43 11.75 -20.87
C LEU A 69 -10.63 12.14 -22.13
N LYS A 70 -9.29 12.19 -22.06
CA LYS A 70 -8.43 12.43 -23.25
C LYS A 70 -8.59 11.33 -24.32
N TYR A 71 -9.12 10.17 -23.93
CA TYR A 71 -9.36 9.00 -24.76
C TYR A 71 -10.84 8.68 -24.95
N ASP A 72 -11.72 9.63 -24.63
CA ASP A 72 -13.17 9.52 -24.69
C ASP A 72 -13.72 8.37 -23.82
N ILE A 73 -13.09 8.12 -22.64
CA ILE A 73 -13.50 7.09 -21.67
C ILE A 73 -14.01 7.78 -20.41
N ASN A 74 -15.23 7.47 -20.00
CA ASN A 74 -15.80 7.96 -18.74
C ASN A 74 -15.34 7.11 -17.54
N LEU A 75 -15.21 7.75 -16.37
CA LEU A 75 -15.03 7.11 -15.08
C LEU A 75 -16.28 7.33 -14.23
N GLY A 76 -17.01 6.26 -13.94
CA GLY A 76 -18.12 6.25 -13.00
C GLY A 76 -17.63 5.93 -11.58
N ILE A 77 -18.06 6.73 -10.62
CA ILE A 77 -17.84 6.50 -9.19
C ILE A 77 -19.14 5.98 -8.59
N VAL A 78 -19.07 4.83 -7.94
CA VAL A 78 -20.24 4.12 -7.37
C VAL A 78 -19.99 3.76 -5.91
N ASP A 79 -21.04 3.52 -5.16
CA ASP A 79 -21.00 2.99 -3.80
C ASP A 79 -21.56 1.55 -3.71
N ASP A 80 -22.21 1.08 -4.76
CA ASP A 80 -22.66 -0.31 -4.93
C ASP A 80 -22.31 -0.81 -6.34
N ILE A 81 -21.22 -1.57 -6.42
CA ILE A 81 -20.77 -2.12 -7.69
C ILE A 81 -21.71 -3.21 -8.24
N GLU A 82 -22.30 -4.04 -7.37
CA GLU A 82 -23.17 -5.14 -7.80
C GLU A 82 -24.45 -4.58 -8.43
N GLN A 83 -25.05 -3.56 -7.83
CA GLN A 83 -26.20 -2.87 -8.40
C GLN A 83 -25.87 -2.21 -9.74
N SER A 84 -24.73 -1.50 -9.82
CA SER A 84 -24.29 -0.85 -11.05
C SER A 84 -24.03 -1.84 -12.19
N LEU A 85 -23.39 -2.97 -11.90
CA LEU A 85 -23.15 -4.02 -12.89
C LEU A 85 -24.45 -4.70 -13.34
N LYS A 86 -25.41 -4.89 -12.45
CA LYS A 86 -26.72 -5.45 -12.76
C LYS A 86 -27.50 -4.53 -13.71
N GLU A 87 -27.51 -3.23 -13.46
CA GLU A 87 -28.17 -2.25 -14.33
C GLU A 87 -27.53 -2.21 -15.73
N LEU A 88 -26.18 -2.18 -15.79
CA LEU A 88 -25.45 -2.18 -17.05
C LEU A 88 -25.66 -3.47 -17.84
N SER A 89 -25.69 -4.62 -17.18
CA SER A 89 -25.92 -5.92 -17.84
C SER A 89 -27.33 -6.08 -18.39
N GLY A 90 -28.30 -5.34 -17.87
CA GLY A 90 -29.67 -5.28 -18.41
C GLY A 90 -29.76 -4.52 -19.74
N SER A 91 -28.81 -3.64 -20.05
CA SER A 91 -28.80 -2.78 -21.23
C SER A 91 -27.71 -3.12 -22.23
N TYR A 92 -26.62 -3.76 -21.80
CA TYR A 92 -25.42 -4.03 -22.58
C TYR A 92 -24.93 -5.47 -22.39
N GLU A 93 -24.24 -6.01 -23.39
CA GLU A 93 -23.42 -7.22 -23.27
C GLU A 93 -22.08 -6.81 -22.63
N ILE A 94 -21.94 -7.00 -21.31
CA ILE A 94 -20.79 -6.51 -20.56
C ILE A 94 -19.68 -7.55 -20.47
N THR A 95 -18.42 -7.10 -20.48
CA THR A 95 -17.23 -7.86 -20.09
C THR A 95 -16.43 -7.03 -19.08
N ILE A 96 -16.10 -7.62 -17.95
CA ILE A 96 -15.39 -6.95 -16.86
C ILE A 96 -13.88 -7.16 -17.01
N TYR A 97 -13.10 -6.10 -16.85
CA TYR A 97 -11.63 -6.12 -16.85
C TYR A 97 -11.14 -5.62 -15.48
N TYR A 98 -10.32 -6.41 -14.79
CA TYR A 98 -9.78 -6.02 -13.49
C TYR A 98 -8.38 -6.58 -13.24
N ASP A 99 -7.58 -5.87 -12.43
CA ASP A 99 -6.33 -6.39 -11.89
C ASP A 99 -6.60 -7.29 -10.68
N GLU A 100 -5.99 -8.47 -10.66
CA GLU A 100 -6.05 -9.39 -9.53
C GLU A 100 -5.33 -8.81 -8.31
N GLU A 101 -5.96 -8.94 -7.17
CA GLU A 101 -5.39 -8.60 -5.89
C GLU A 101 -5.08 -9.86 -5.06
N VAL A 102 -4.36 -9.69 -3.96
CA VAL A 102 -3.85 -10.83 -3.21
C VAL A 102 -4.45 -10.98 -1.80
N GLY A 103 -5.04 -9.91 -1.26
CA GLY A 103 -5.70 -9.94 0.04
C GLY A 103 -7.03 -10.70 0.03
N THR A 104 -7.46 -11.18 1.18
CA THR A 104 -8.68 -12.01 1.30
C THR A 104 -9.95 -11.22 1.00
N GLU A 105 -10.01 -9.95 1.40
CA GLU A 105 -11.15 -9.08 1.14
C GLU A 105 -11.24 -8.70 -0.34
N GLU A 106 -10.08 -8.39 -0.94
CA GLU A 106 -9.97 -8.08 -2.35
C GLU A 106 -10.38 -9.27 -3.21
N LYS A 107 -9.98 -10.49 -2.85
CA LYS A 107 -10.43 -11.72 -3.51
C LYS A 107 -11.93 -11.97 -3.32
N SER A 108 -12.46 -11.65 -2.15
CA SER A 108 -13.91 -11.73 -1.90
C SER A 108 -14.69 -10.76 -2.79
N PHE A 109 -14.17 -9.55 -2.98
CA PHE A 109 -14.74 -8.59 -3.92
C PHE A 109 -14.67 -9.10 -5.38
N GLU A 110 -13.57 -9.70 -5.80
CA GLU A 110 -13.39 -10.27 -7.14
C GLU A 110 -14.44 -11.37 -7.45
N LYS A 111 -14.81 -12.20 -6.47
CA LYS A 111 -15.88 -13.20 -6.65
C LYS A 111 -17.22 -12.57 -7.05
N LYS A 112 -17.48 -11.31 -6.66
CA LYS A 112 -18.68 -10.58 -7.09
C LYS A 112 -18.60 -10.20 -8.57
N LEU A 113 -17.40 -9.82 -9.04
CA LEU A 113 -17.14 -9.47 -10.44
C LEU A 113 -17.23 -10.70 -11.35
N GLN A 114 -16.76 -11.85 -10.87
CA GLN A 114 -16.72 -13.12 -11.60
C GLN A 114 -18.10 -13.74 -11.88
N LYS A 115 -19.17 -13.12 -11.42
CA LYS A 115 -20.54 -13.47 -11.81
C LYS A 115 -20.87 -13.09 -13.25
N TYR A 116 -20.04 -12.24 -13.88
CA TYR A 116 -20.16 -11.76 -15.24
C TYR A 116 -18.98 -12.27 -16.09
N PRO A 117 -19.08 -12.24 -17.44
CA PRO A 117 -17.89 -12.46 -18.28
C PRO A 117 -16.76 -11.50 -17.88
N TYR A 118 -15.56 -12.03 -17.67
CA TYR A 118 -14.43 -11.22 -17.19
C TYR A 118 -13.09 -11.61 -17.80
N LYS A 119 -12.15 -10.69 -17.72
CA LYS A 119 -10.71 -10.89 -17.94
C LYS A 119 -9.95 -10.26 -16.79
N SER A 120 -9.06 -11.03 -16.19
CA SER A 120 -8.22 -10.57 -15.08
C SER A 120 -6.74 -10.54 -15.48
N PHE A 121 -6.00 -9.64 -14.86
CA PHE A 121 -4.57 -9.43 -15.09
C PHE A 121 -3.87 -9.34 -13.75
N PHE A 122 -2.62 -9.75 -13.68
CA PHE A 122 -1.80 -9.59 -12.48
C PHE A 122 -0.67 -8.59 -12.77
N SER A 123 -0.95 -7.29 -12.68
CA SER A 123 -0.03 -6.21 -13.04
C SER A 123 0.50 -5.42 -11.84
N GLN A 124 0.25 -5.90 -10.62
CA GLN A 124 0.67 -5.24 -9.39
C GLN A 124 2.16 -5.41 -9.09
N THR A 125 2.81 -6.44 -9.63
CA THR A 125 4.24 -6.71 -9.46
C THR A 125 5.07 -6.25 -10.65
N MET A 126 6.34 -5.99 -10.40
CA MET A 126 7.31 -5.67 -11.44
C MET A 126 7.64 -6.89 -12.30
N ILE A 127 7.78 -8.04 -11.64
CA ILE A 127 8.06 -9.32 -12.29
C ILE A 127 6.78 -10.13 -12.49
N GLU A 128 6.78 -10.98 -13.52
CA GLU A 128 5.70 -11.96 -13.70
C GLU A 128 5.67 -12.95 -12.53
N PRO A 129 4.46 -13.31 -12.04
CA PRO A 129 4.33 -14.30 -10.97
C PRO A 129 4.93 -15.65 -11.37
N PHE A 130 5.69 -16.23 -10.45
CA PHE A 130 6.23 -17.58 -10.60
C PHE A 130 6.06 -18.39 -9.32
N VAL A 131 5.93 -19.69 -9.46
CA VAL A 131 5.75 -20.58 -8.30
C VAL A 131 7.06 -20.71 -7.52
N PHE A 132 6.98 -20.44 -6.22
CA PHE A 132 8.07 -20.64 -5.28
C PHE A 132 7.51 -21.07 -3.91
N ASP A 133 8.37 -21.59 -3.06
CA ASP A 133 8.00 -21.91 -1.67
C ASP A 133 7.88 -20.60 -0.87
N TYR A 134 6.66 -20.16 -0.63
CA TYR A 134 6.36 -18.91 0.06
C TYR A 134 6.81 -18.88 1.53
N LYS A 135 7.17 -20.03 2.11
CA LYS A 135 7.75 -20.10 3.47
C LYS A 135 9.26 -19.79 3.49
N LYS A 136 9.93 -19.78 2.32
CA LYS A 136 11.35 -19.49 2.22
C LYS A 136 11.65 -17.98 2.37
N SER A 137 12.94 -17.68 2.64
CA SER A 137 13.42 -16.33 2.79
C SER A 137 13.41 -15.54 1.49
N PHE A 138 13.44 -14.23 1.61
CA PHE A 138 13.58 -13.30 0.48
C PHE A 138 14.80 -13.62 -0.41
N SER A 139 15.95 -14.03 0.18
CA SER A 139 17.14 -14.39 -0.61
C SER A 139 16.87 -15.54 -1.55
N HIS A 140 16.09 -16.55 -1.11
CA HIS A 140 15.69 -17.66 -1.97
C HIS A 140 14.80 -17.20 -3.13
N PHE A 141 13.83 -16.34 -2.86
CA PHE A 141 12.98 -15.71 -3.88
C PHE A 141 13.81 -14.88 -4.86
N ARG A 142 14.65 -13.98 -4.36
CA ARG A 142 15.47 -13.05 -5.14
C ARG A 142 16.36 -13.78 -6.16
N ASN A 143 17.01 -14.87 -5.78
CA ASN A 143 17.87 -15.66 -6.66
C ASN A 143 17.15 -16.19 -7.92
N LYS A 144 15.82 -16.35 -7.85
CA LYS A 144 14.98 -16.69 -9.01
C LYS A 144 14.47 -15.44 -9.71
N ALA A 145 13.97 -14.48 -8.94
CA ALA A 145 13.35 -13.25 -9.42
C ALA A 145 14.31 -12.41 -10.29
N GLU A 146 15.58 -12.29 -9.93
CA GLU A 146 16.59 -11.55 -10.69
C GLU A 146 16.92 -12.14 -12.07
N LYS A 147 16.45 -13.36 -12.36
CA LYS A 147 16.62 -14.03 -13.66
C LYS A 147 15.42 -13.81 -14.58
N ILE A 148 14.34 -13.22 -14.08
CA ILE A 148 13.13 -12.95 -14.85
C ILE A 148 13.31 -11.62 -15.56
N GLU A 149 13.10 -11.62 -16.87
CA GLU A 149 13.08 -10.37 -17.63
C GLU A 149 11.86 -9.54 -17.26
N ILE A 150 12.11 -8.26 -16.98
CA ILE A 150 11.06 -7.31 -16.64
C ILE A 150 10.48 -6.75 -17.93
N GLN A 151 9.21 -7.03 -18.16
CA GLN A 151 8.47 -6.57 -19.32
C GLN A 151 8.48 -5.04 -19.39
N LYS A 152 8.61 -4.50 -20.60
CA LYS A 152 8.48 -3.05 -20.82
C LYS A 152 7.08 -2.59 -20.47
N PRO A 153 6.93 -1.37 -19.93
CA PRO A 153 5.62 -0.78 -19.74
C PRO A 153 4.82 -0.77 -21.05
N LEU A 154 3.54 -1.05 -20.93
CA LEU A 154 2.64 -0.98 -22.09
C LEU A 154 2.56 0.46 -22.60
N ASP A 155 2.66 0.59 -23.92
CA ASP A 155 2.50 1.87 -24.59
C ASP A 155 0.99 2.19 -24.81
N LYS A 156 0.64 2.92 -25.72
CA LYS A 156 -0.57 3.67 -26.03
C LYS A 156 -1.90 2.90 -25.92
N ILE A 157 -2.87 3.55 -25.33
CA ILE A 157 -4.29 3.25 -25.49
C ILE A 157 -4.87 4.09 -26.64
N PHE A 158 -5.94 3.59 -27.27
CA PHE A 158 -6.61 4.28 -28.36
C PHE A 158 -7.89 4.95 -27.87
N ARG A 159 -8.30 6.05 -28.54
CA ARG A 159 -9.59 6.66 -28.29
C ARG A 159 -10.73 5.66 -28.51
N LYS A 160 -11.71 5.70 -27.64
CA LYS A 160 -12.85 4.80 -27.60
C LYS A 160 -14.17 5.55 -27.61
N LYS A 161 -15.25 4.81 -27.64
CA LYS A 161 -16.59 5.33 -27.37
C LYS A 161 -16.93 5.00 -25.94
N THR A 162 -17.59 5.90 -25.26
CA THR A 162 -18.11 5.65 -23.91
C THR A 162 -19.63 5.77 -23.89
N ILE A 163 -20.22 5.37 -22.80
CA ILE A 163 -21.63 5.57 -22.52
C ILE A 163 -21.79 6.68 -21.48
N GLU A 164 -22.93 7.32 -21.46
CA GLU A 164 -23.31 8.16 -20.34
C GLU A 164 -23.55 7.29 -19.11
N PHE A 165 -22.97 7.69 -18.00
CA PHE A 165 -23.11 6.97 -16.74
C PHE A 165 -23.31 7.97 -15.57
N LYS A 166 -24.30 7.70 -14.74
CA LYS A 166 -24.56 8.51 -13.55
C LYS A 166 -23.52 8.20 -12.49
N SER A 167 -22.58 9.11 -12.28
CA SER A 167 -21.48 9.00 -11.33
C SER A 167 -21.78 9.78 -10.06
N LEU A 168 -21.32 9.27 -8.92
CA LEU A 168 -21.27 10.05 -7.69
C LEU A 168 -20.20 11.14 -7.78
N ASP A 169 -20.40 12.23 -7.06
CA ASP A 169 -19.43 13.30 -6.95
C ASP A 169 -18.28 12.93 -6.02
N ILE A 170 -17.07 13.28 -6.41
CA ILE A 170 -15.87 13.12 -5.60
C ILE A 170 -15.66 14.40 -4.77
N LYS A 171 -15.85 14.30 -3.46
CA LYS A 171 -15.51 15.38 -2.52
C LYS A 171 -14.18 15.06 -1.85
N ILE A 172 -13.16 15.87 -2.11
CA ILE A 172 -11.84 15.73 -1.47
C ILE A 172 -11.95 16.20 -0.02
N PRO A 173 -11.54 15.38 0.96
CA PRO A 173 -11.57 15.80 2.35
C PRO A 173 -10.47 16.84 2.63
N THR A 174 -10.76 17.78 3.54
CA THR A 174 -9.77 18.73 4.03
C THR A 174 -8.97 18.07 5.15
N VAL A 175 -7.66 18.01 4.98
CA VAL A 175 -6.74 17.50 5.99
C VAL A 175 -6.18 18.67 6.78
N SER A 176 -6.32 18.62 8.10
CA SER A 176 -5.69 19.58 9.01
C SER A 176 -4.26 19.13 9.30
N ILE A 177 -3.28 19.94 8.94
CA ILE A 177 -1.86 19.68 9.22
C ILE A 177 -1.52 20.30 10.58
N GLN A 178 -1.39 19.47 11.59
CA GLN A 178 -1.07 19.91 12.95
C GLN A 178 0.43 20.19 13.16
N ASN A 179 1.29 19.50 12.40
CA ASN A 179 2.74 19.63 12.47
C ASN A 179 3.29 20.10 11.13
N SER A 180 3.99 21.23 11.11
CA SER A 180 4.60 21.79 9.88
C SER A 180 5.65 20.86 9.22
N ASN A 181 6.10 19.84 9.92
CA ASN A 181 7.01 18.83 9.39
C ASN A 181 6.29 17.66 8.69
N ALA A 182 4.96 17.63 8.73
CA ALA A 182 4.18 16.55 8.15
C ALA A 182 4.35 16.50 6.62
N ILE A 183 4.56 15.29 6.10
CA ILE A 183 4.57 15.02 4.68
C ILE A 183 3.11 14.82 4.25
N VAL A 184 2.66 15.58 3.26
CA VAL A 184 1.34 15.40 2.65
C VAL A 184 1.51 15.04 1.19
N PHE A 185 1.09 13.84 0.83
CA PHE A 185 1.10 13.38 -0.56
C PHE A 185 -0.08 13.99 -1.32
N LYS A 186 0.18 14.37 -2.56
CA LYS A 186 -0.84 14.78 -3.51
C LYS A 186 -1.11 13.61 -4.45
N GLY A 187 -2.40 13.29 -4.66
CA GLY A 187 -2.80 12.12 -5.45
C GLY A 187 -2.72 12.37 -6.96
N GLY A 188 -2.61 11.27 -7.70
CA GLY A 188 -2.70 11.22 -9.15
C GLY A 188 -1.46 10.66 -9.84
N GLU A 189 -1.67 10.12 -11.03
CA GLU A 189 -0.62 9.61 -11.91
C GLU A 189 0.41 10.69 -12.26
N ASP A 190 -0.05 11.91 -12.54
CA ASP A 190 0.80 13.04 -12.91
C ASP A 190 1.76 13.40 -11.76
N GLU A 191 1.30 13.39 -10.52
CA GLU A 191 2.15 13.65 -9.35
C GLU A 191 3.10 12.47 -9.09
N ALA A 192 2.68 11.24 -9.36
CA ALA A 192 3.54 10.07 -9.25
C ALA A 192 4.69 10.08 -10.25
N LEU A 193 4.42 10.45 -11.50
CA LEU A 193 5.43 10.61 -12.55
C LEU A 193 6.37 11.76 -12.24
N LYS A 194 5.84 12.87 -11.76
CA LYS A 194 6.65 14.01 -11.29
C LYS A 194 7.58 13.63 -10.14
N GLN A 195 7.09 12.83 -9.16
CA GLN A 195 7.92 12.32 -8.08
C GLN A 195 9.06 11.42 -8.62
N LEU A 196 8.77 10.59 -9.62
CA LEU A 196 9.78 9.78 -10.28
C LEU A 196 10.85 10.66 -10.94
N GLU A 197 10.44 11.63 -11.77
CA GLU A 197 11.35 12.57 -12.45
C GLU A 197 12.25 13.33 -11.47
N MET A 198 11.70 13.82 -10.36
CA MET A 198 12.44 14.53 -9.33
C MET A 198 13.44 13.63 -8.60
N TYR A 199 13.18 12.33 -8.50
CA TYR A 199 14.05 11.41 -7.79
C TYR A 199 15.13 10.78 -8.67
N LEU A 200 14.92 10.65 -9.99
CA LEU A 200 15.89 10.03 -10.91
C LEU A 200 17.32 10.59 -10.77
N PRO A 201 17.56 11.89 -10.63
CA PRO A 201 18.93 12.40 -10.41
C PRO A 201 19.58 11.92 -9.11
N LYS A 202 18.80 11.49 -8.12
CA LYS A 202 19.25 11.10 -6.77
C LYS A 202 19.40 9.58 -6.58
N ILE A 203 19.20 8.77 -7.63
CA ILE A 203 19.24 7.30 -7.51
C ILE A 203 20.58 6.76 -7.00
N HIS A 204 21.68 7.53 -7.21
CA HIS A 204 23.01 7.15 -6.78
C HIS A 204 23.28 7.38 -5.29
N GLU A 205 22.37 8.07 -4.59
CA GLU A 205 22.46 8.35 -3.15
C GLU A 205 21.61 7.41 -2.31
N TYR A 206 20.64 6.71 -2.93
CA TYR A 206 19.60 5.95 -2.26
C TYR A 206 20.10 4.97 -1.20
N LYS A 207 21.18 4.21 -1.50
CA LYS A 207 21.72 3.20 -0.57
C LYS A 207 22.18 3.82 0.75
N SER A 208 22.78 5.01 0.70
CA SER A 208 23.29 5.72 1.88
C SER A 208 22.19 6.41 2.67
N THR A 209 21.16 6.93 1.99
CA THR A 209 20.13 7.78 2.61
C THR A 209 18.87 7.04 3.06
N ARG A 210 18.54 5.89 2.44
CA ARG A 210 17.25 5.19 2.62
C ARG A 210 16.90 4.78 4.05
N ASN A 211 17.89 4.66 4.93
CA ASN A 211 17.69 4.30 6.34
C ASN A 211 17.55 5.52 7.27
N GLU A 212 17.74 6.73 6.76
CA GLU A 212 17.55 7.95 7.54
C GLU A 212 16.11 8.06 8.04
N MET A 213 15.96 8.52 9.28
CA MET A 213 14.65 8.62 9.92
C MET A 213 13.88 9.85 9.46
N SER A 214 14.58 10.93 9.08
CA SER A 214 13.98 12.19 8.63
C SER A 214 14.54 12.66 7.30
N GLY A 215 13.79 13.52 6.62
CA GLY A 215 14.14 14.06 5.30
C GLY A 215 13.24 13.51 4.19
N PHE A 216 12.66 14.44 3.41
CA PHE A 216 11.78 14.03 2.30
C PHE A 216 12.56 13.26 1.23
N ASP A 217 13.74 13.77 0.85
CA ASP A 217 14.54 13.25 -0.26
C ASP A 217 15.38 12.02 0.08
N ASN A 218 15.42 11.60 1.34
CA ASN A 218 16.23 10.45 1.79
C ASN A 218 15.72 9.10 1.27
N SER A 219 14.50 9.07 0.75
CA SER A 219 13.95 7.89 0.08
C SER A 219 13.03 8.30 -1.07
N THR A 220 12.71 7.36 -1.94
CA THR A 220 11.96 7.61 -3.18
C THR A 220 10.55 8.14 -2.99
N LYS A 221 9.91 7.87 -1.84
CA LYS A 221 8.48 8.15 -1.57
C LYS A 221 7.50 7.52 -2.57
N PHE A 222 7.95 6.55 -3.36
CA PHE A 222 7.09 5.87 -4.34
C PHE A 222 6.01 5.01 -3.70
N SER A 223 6.16 4.63 -2.42
CA SER A 223 5.24 3.71 -1.74
C SER A 223 3.78 4.19 -1.76
N ALA A 224 3.53 5.50 -1.57
CA ALA A 224 2.18 6.07 -1.61
C ALA A 224 1.51 5.87 -2.99
N TYR A 225 2.26 6.10 -4.05
CA TYR A 225 1.76 5.97 -5.43
C TYR A 225 1.68 4.52 -5.89
N LEU A 226 2.63 3.67 -5.47
CA LEU A 226 2.60 2.23 -5.76
C LEU A 226 1.45 1.52 -5.05
N ALA A 227 1.07 1.96 -3.84
CA ALA A 227 0.00 1.33 -3.05
C ALA A 227 -1.37 1.44 -3.73
N ILE A 228 -1.66 2.59 -4.33
CA ILE A 228 -2.93 2.85 -5.04
C ILE A 228 -2.79 2.74 -6.57
N GLY A 229 -1.58 2.39 -7.04
CA GLY A 229 -1.30 2.13 -8.43
C GLY A 229 -1.32 3.34 -9.34
N CYS A 230 -0.99 4.54 -8.84
CA CYS A 230 -0.76 5.73 -9.65
C CYS A 230 0.51 5.67 -10.49
N ILE A 231 1.41 4.74 -10.17
CA ILE A 231 2.60 4.42 -10.97
C ILE A 231 2.82 2.91 -10.99
N SER A 232 3.31 2.40 -12.11
CA SER A 232 3.67 1.01 -12.26
C SER A 232 5.07 0.74 -11.72
N PRO A 233 5.32 -0.39 -11.02
CA PRO A 233 6.67 -0.77 -10.61
C PRO A 233 7.59 -1.05 -11.82
N ARG A 234 7.04 -1.49 -12.96
CA ARG A 234 7.79 -1.67 -14.21
C ARG A 234 8.24 -0.32 -14.78
N ARG A 235 7.37 0.70 -14.75
CA ARG A 235 7.73 2.07 -15.16
C ARG A 235 8.90 2.59 -14.34
N ILE A 236 8.85 2.47 -13.02
CA ILE A 236 9.95 2.89 -12.14
C ILE A 236 11.25 2.16 -12.51
N TYR A 237 11.20 0.84 -12.69
CA TYR A 237 12.38 0.05 -13.05
C TYR A 237 12.99 0.52 -14.37
N HIS A 238 12.19 0.68 -15.42
CA HIS A 238 12.69 1.07 -16.74
C HIS A 238 13.24 2.50 -16.77
N GLU A 239 12.61 3.44 -16.07
CA GLU A 239 13.13 4.81 -15.97
C GLU A 239 14.47 4.86 -15.20
N ILE A 240 14.64 4.03 -14.17
CA ILE A 240 15.93 3.87 -13.49
C ILE A 240 16.97 3.31 -14.47
N LYS A 241 16.63 2.32 -15.30
CA LYS A 241 17.54 1.77 -16.31
C LYS A 241 17.94 2.83 -17.36
N ILE A 242 16.99 3.60 -17.84
CA ILE A 242 17.27 4.71 -18.74
C ILE A 242 18.19 5.75 -18.09
N GLN A 243 17.99 6.04 -16.81
CA GLN A 243 18.86 6.97 -16.08
C GLN A 243 20.27 6.39 -15.86
N GLU A 244 20.39 5.07 -15.58
CA GLU A 244 21.69 4.38 -15.50
C GLU A 244 22.44 4.44 -16.82
N GLU A 245 21.77 4.32 -17.96
CA GLU A 245 22.38 4.45 -19.30
C GLU A 245 22.88 5.88 -19.57
N LYS A 246 22.15 6.89 -19.10
CA LYS A 246 22.53 8.31 -19.25
C LYS A 246 23.66 8.73 -18.32
N THR A 247 23.84 8.04 -17.21
CA THR A 247 24.84 8.35 -16.18
C THR A 247 25.80 7.18 -15.98
N TYR A 248 25.52 6.33 -15.00
CA TYR A 248 26.26 5.09 -14.72
C TYR A 248 25.42 4.16 -13.85
N LYS A 249 25.72 2.87 -13.89
CA LYS A 249 25.14 1.89 -12.98
C LYS A 249 25.88 1.93 -11.64
N SER A 250 25.13 2.01 -10.54
CA SER A 250 25.68 2.02 -9.18
C SER A 250 25.01 0.98 -8.27
N ASP A 251 25.69 0.64 -7.18
CA ASP A 251 25.08 -0.16 -6.12
C ASP A 251 23.80 0.52 -5.57
N SER A 252 23.78 1.84 -5.54
CA SER A 252 22.67 2.63 -5.01
C SER A 252 21.42 2.49 -5.87
N SER A 253 21.54 2.60 -7.18
CA SER A 253 20.41 2.41 -8.11
C SER A 253 19.89 0.97 -8.08
N TYR A 254 20.78 -0.03 -7.92
CA TYR A 254 20.39 -1.42 -7.70
C TYR A 254 19.52 -1.59 -6.43
N TRP A 255 19.77 -0.83 -5.35
CA TRP A 255 18.99 -0.95 -4.13
C TRP A 255 17.54 -0.48 -4.29
N ILE A 256 17.21 0.41 -5.23
CA ILE A 256 15.82 0.75 -5.54
C ILE A 256 15.11 -0.47 -6.17
N TYR A 257 15.75 -1.12 -7.15
CA TYR A 257 15.25 -2.38 -7.72
C TYR A 257 15.09 -3.47 -6.65
N PHE A 258 16.04 -3.58 -5.74
CA PHE A 258 16.00 -4.53 -4.63
C PHE A 258 14.79 -4.32 -3.70
N GLU A 259 14.40 -3.06 -3.42
CA GLU A 259 13.21 -2.76 -2.62
C GLU A 259 11.91 -3.04 -3.41
N LEU A 260 11.89 -2.83 -4.72
CA LEU A 260 10.78 -3.26 -5.56
C LEU A 260 10.62 -4.79 -5.57
N LEU A 261 11.71 -5.54 -5.55
CA LEU A 261 11.67 -7.01 -5.39
C LEU A 261 11.12 -7.43 -4.02
N TRP A 262 11.42 -6.70 -2.94
CA TRP A 262 10.80 -6.96 -1.64
C TRP A 262 9.29 -6.77 -1.67
N ARG A 263 8.82 -5.74 -2.37
CA ARG A 263 7.39 -5.51 -2.58
C ARG A 263 6.76 -6.69 -3.33
N ASP A 264 7.35 -7.11 -4.44
CA ASP A 264 6.88 -8.24 -5.24
C ASP A 264 6.91 -9.55 -4.42
N PHE A 265 7.93 -9.75 -3.60
CA PHE A 265 8.02 -10.88 -2.71
C PHE A 265 6.82 -10.98 -1.77
N PHE A 266 6.46 -9.90 -1.07
CA PHE A 266 5.31 -9.91 -0.17
C PHE A 266 3.99 -10.11 -0.92
N TYR A 267 3.85 -9.56 -2.13
CA TYR A 267 2.69 -9.84 -2.97
C TYR A 267 2.56 -11.34 -3.29
N LEU A 268 3.64 -11.97 -3.70
CA LEU A 268 3.62 -13.39 -4.04
C LEU A 268 3.55 -14.29 -2.80
N VAL A 269 4.13 -13.88 -1.68
CA VAL A 269 3.92 -14.57 -0.39
C VAL A 269 2.43 -14.57 -0.05
N MET A 270 1.75 -13.43 -0.10
CA MET A 270 0.31 -13.34 0.18
C MET A 270 -0.52 -14.12 -0.84
N LYS A 271 -0.17 -14.05 -2.15
CA LYS A 271 -0.85 -14.81 -3.20
C LYS A 271 -0.86 -16.31 -2.93
N TYR A 272 0.27 -16.86 -2.51
CA TYR A 272 0.43 -18.32 -2.32
C TYR A 272 0.15 -18.81 -0.90
N SER A 273 0.18 -17.94 0.10
CA SER A 273 -0.17 -18.30 1.48
C SER A 273 -1.66 -18.10 1.79
N GLU A 274 -2.39 -17.49 0.86
CA GLU A 274 -3.82 -17.18 1.03
C GLU A 274 -4.08 -16.39 2.33
N ASN A 275 -4.99 -16.87 3.20
CA ASN A 275 -5.32 -16.22 4.46
C ASN A 275 -4.26 -16.43 5.56
N LYS A 276 -3.30 -17.33 5.40
CA LYS A 276 -2.33 -17.69 6.46
C LYS A 276 -1.52 -16.49 6.95
N LEU A 277 -1.25 -15.52 6.06
CA LEU A 277 -0.51 -14.32 6.44
C LEU A 277 -1.29 -13.41 7.42
N PHE A 278 -2.60 -13.57 7.53
CA PHE A 278 -3.44 -12.82 8.48
C PHE A 278 -3.66 -13.57 9.81
N LEU A 279 -3.30 -14.86 9.88
CA LEU A 279 -3.48 -15.65 11.08
C LEU A 279 -2.47 -15.24 12.16
N LYS A 280 -2.86 -15.39 13.43
CA LYS A 280 -2.01 -15.12 14.60
C LYS A 280 -0.67 -15.85 14.53
N SER A 281 -0.69 -17.10 14.08
CA SER A 281 0.48 -17.96 13.91
C SER A 281 1.28 -17.68 12.62
N GLY A 282 0.75 -16.85 11.71
CA GLY A 282 1.35 -16.52 10.43
C GLY A 282 1.61 -17.73 9.53
N ILE A 283 2.46 -17.54 8.54
CA ILE A 283 2.83 -18.60 7.57
C ILE A 283 3.74 -19.67 8.16
N LYS A 284 4.42 -19.39 9.27
CA LYS A 284 5.24 -20.37 10.00
C LYS A 284 4.43 -21.25 10.94
N GLU A 285 3.16 -20.93 11.17
CA GLU A 285 2.26 -21.67 12.04
C GLU A 285 2.79 -21.77 13.49
N ILE A 286 3.44 -20.67 13.97
CA ILE A 286 4.02 -20.59 15.32
C ILE A 286 2.98 -19.97 16.27
N ASN A 287 2.61 -20.69 17.31
CA ASN A 287 1.68 -20.18 18.32
C ASN A 287 2.43 -19.39 19.40
N TYR A 288 2.20 -18.08 19.45
CA TYR A 288 2.66 -17.19 20.51
C TYR A 288 1.53 -16.88 21.48
N ASN A 289 1.87 -16.86 22.79
CA ASN A 289 1.01 -16.29 23.82
C ASN A 289 1.28 -14.80 23.95
N PHE A 290 0.55 -14.01 23.16
CA PHE A 290 0.63 -12.56 23.26
C PHE A 290 -0.04 -12.06 24.55
N ARG A 291 0.54 -10.98 25.13
CA ARG A 291 -0.01 -10.34 26.31
C ARG A 291 -1.29 -9.60 25.97
N LYS A 292 -2.27 -9.68 26.88
CA LYS A 292 -3.47 -8.84 26.85
C LYS A 292 -3.22 -7.68 27.83
N ASP A 293 -2.67 -6.57 27.35
CA ASP A 293 -2.27 -5.41 28.15
C ASP A 293 -2.84 -4.13 27.57
N GLU A 294 -4.07 -3.79 28.00
CA GLU A 294 -4.80 -2.60 27.54
C GLU A 294 -4.03 -1.31 27.83
N LYS A 295 -3.30 -1.24 28.94
CA LYS A 295 -2.52 -0.05 29.30
C LYS A 295 -1.39 0.17 28.29
N SER A 296 -0.64 -0.88 27.96
CA SER A 296 0.42 -0.80 26.96
C SER A 296 -0.12 -0.48 25.57
N LEU A 297 -1.28 -1.03 25.18
CA LEU A 297 -1.95 -0.69 23.93
C LEU A 297 -2.32 0.80 23.88
N LYS A 298 -3.01 1.31 24.90
CA LYS A 298 -3.37 2.73 25.00
C LYS A 298 -2.15 3.65 24.94
N ASN A 299 -1.11 3.33 25.71
CA ASN A 299 0.13 4.10 25.70
C ASN A 299 0.77 4.12 24.33
N PHE A 300 0.84 2.97 23.65
CA PHE A 300 1.40 2.87 22.30
C PHE A 300 0.62 3.73 21.31
N PHE A 301 -0.69 3.56 21.23
CA PHE A 301 -1.52 4.32 20.30
C PHE A 301 -1.53 5.83 20.59
N ASN A 302 -1.33 6.23 21.84
CA ASN A 302 -1.29 7.64 22.25
C ASN A 302 0.12 8.26 22.21
N ALA A 303 1.13 7.53 21.71
CA ALA A 303 2.53 7.99 21.70
C ALA A 303 3.02 8.39 23.10
N SER A 304 2.72 7.58 24.09
CA SER A 304 3.05 7.77 25.50
C SER A 304 3.66 6.52 26.15
N THR A 305 4.48 5.80 25.36
CA THR A 305 5.15 4.57 25.80
C THR A 305 6.29 4.83 26.79
N GLY A 306 6.80 6.07 26.83
CA GLY A 306 8.00 6.46 27.56
C GLY A 306 9.30 6.15 26.81
N VAL A 307 9.22 5.71 25.55
CA VAL A 307 10.36 5.48 24.66
C VAL A 307 10.31 6.51 23.53
N ASP A 308 11.15 7.54 23.65
CA ASP A 308 11.09 8.74 22.83
C ASP A 308 11.06 8.46 21.31
N LEU A 309 11.87 7.52 20.82
CA LEU A 309 11.89 7.18 19.38
C LEU A 309 10.57 6.54 18.93
N ILE A 310 9.96 5.72 19.76
CA ILE A 310 8.66 5.10 19.46
C ILE A 310 7.56 6.15 19.45
N ASP A 311 7.52 6.99 20.48
CA ASP A 311 6.50 8.03 20.63
C ASP A 311 6.61 9.07 19.49
N ALA A 312 7.84 9.46 19.10
CA ALA A 312 8.10 10.30 17.94
C ALA A 312 7.58 9.65 16.63
N SER A 313 7.82 8.35 16.46
CA SER A 313 7.38 7.62 15.26
C SER A 313 5.86 7.53 15.18
N ILE A 314 5.17 7.31 16.29
CA ILE A 314 3.70 7.29 16.30
C ILE A 314 3.13 8.69 16.04
N ASN A 315 3.76 9.75 16.55
CA ASN A 315 3.35 11.13 16.25
C ASN A 315 3.55 11.47 14.76
N GLU A 316 4.66 11.06 14.15
CA GLU A 316 4.85 11.21 12.69
C GLU A 316 3.77 10.47 11.93
N LEU A 317 3.51 9.20 12.27
CA LEU A 317 2.49 8.38 11.61
C LEU A 317 1.12 9.05 11.65
N LYS A 318 0.71 9.58 12.80
CA LYS A 318 -0.57 10.28 12.96
C LYS A 318 -0.64 11.59 12.19
N SER A 319 0.48 12.32 12.10
CA SER A 319 0.52 13.65 11.49
C SER A 319 0.74 13.63 9.97
N SER A 320 1.41 12.59 9.46
CA SER A 320 1.80 12.46 8.05
C SER A 320 1.14 11.28 7.34
N ALA A 321 0.52 10.37 8.10
CA ALA A 321 0.08 9.06 7.62
C ALA A 321 1.21 8.26 6.91
N TRP A 322 2.46 8.56 7.24
CA TRP A 322 3.63 7.94 6.63
C TRP A 322 4.77 7.79 7.64
N LEU A 323 5.59 6.77 7.46
CA LEU A 323 6.82 6.53 8.22
C LEU A 323 7.93 6.04 7.30
N SER A 324 9.18 6.35 7.65
CA SER A 324 10.33 5.72 7.02
C SER A 324 10.31 4.20 7.23
N ASN A 325 10.86 3.42 6.29
CA ASN A 325 10.93 1.97 6.45
C ASN A 325 11.64 1.56 7.75
N ARG A 326 12.70 2.28 8.13
CA ARG A 326 13.45 2.02 9.36
C ARG A 326 12.57 2.18 10.60
N ASN A 327 11.81 3.27 10.68
CA ASN A 327 10.92 3.53 11.81
C ASN A 327 9.80 2.48 11.90
N ARG A 328 9.23 2.04 10.74
CA ARG A 328 8.23 0.96 10.74
C ARG A 328 8.76 -0.33 11.35
N GLN A 329 10.00 -0.71 11.00
CA GLN A 329 10.64 -1.91 11.55
C GLN A 329 10.88 -1.81 13.05
N ILE A 330 11.36 -0.67 13.53
CA ILE A 330 11.63 -0.42 14.94
C ILE A 330 10.33 -0.45 15.75
N VAL A 331 9.30 0.25 15.28
CA VAL A 331 7.98 0.32 15.92
C VAL A 331 7.33 -1.05 15.99
N ALA A 332 7.33 -1.81 14.90
CA ALA A 332 6.75 -3.16 14.88
C ALA A 332 7.52 -4.13 15.80
N SER A 333 8.86 -4.07 15.80
CA SER A 333 9.68 -4.86 16.71
C SER A 333 9.39 -4.53 18.17
N TYR A 334 9.29 -3.24 18.52
CA TYR A 334 8.98 -2.79 19.87
C TYR A 334 7.59 -3.30 20.33
N PHE A 335 6.57 -3.10 19.48
CA PHE A 335 5.20 -3.53 19.78
C PHE A 335 5.12 -5.03 20.10
N VAL A 336 5.75 -5.85 19.28
CA VAL A 336 5.67 -7.32 19.43
C VAL A 336 6.64 -7.85 20.47
N LYS A 337 7.89 -7.40 20.46
CA LYS A 337 8.97 -8.07 21.19
C LYS A 337 9.23 -7.44 22.56
N ASN A 338 9.06 -6.13 22.69
CA ASN A 338 9.22 -5.44 23.98
C ASN A 338 7.90 -5.43 24.76
N LEU A 339 6.77 -5.11 24.10
CA LEU A 339 5.46 -5.11 24.77
C LEU A 339 4.81 -6.49 24.80
N GLY A 340 5.17 -7.42 23.91
CA GLY A 340 4.61 -8.77 23.81
C GLY A 340 3.16 -8.80 23.30
N LEU A 341 2.73 -7.79 22.55
CA LEU A 341 1.36 -7.60 22.06
C LEU A 341 1.12 -8.33 20.74
N ASP A 342 -0.13 -8.64 20.45
CA ASP A 342 -0.52 -9.30 19.19
C ASP A 342 -0.21 -8.40 17.99
N TRP A 343 0.67 -8.85 17.13
CA TRP A 343 1.16 -8.11 15.98
C TRP A 343 0.06 -7.66 15.01
N ARG A 344 -1.06 -8.40 14.96
CA ARG A 344 -2.18 -8.07 14.07
C ARG A 344 -2.87 -6.77 14.46
N ILE A 345 -2.91 -6.47 15.76
CA ILE A 345 -3.45 -5.19 16.27
C ILE A 345 -2.56 -4.03 15.80
N GLY A 346 -1.24 -4.20 15.88
CA GLY A 346 -0.29 -3.21 15.34
C GLY A 346 -0.38 -3.06 13.83
N ALA A 347 -0.56 -4.17 13.11
CA ALA A 347 -0.78 -4.16 11.66
C ALA A 347 -2.07 -3.43 11.27
N ALA A 348 -3.15 -3.64 12.00
CA ALA A 348 -4.43 -2.95 11.80
C ALA A 348 -4.36 -1.46 12.10
N PHE A 349 -3.61 -1.08 13.15
CA PHE A 349 -3.33 0.32 13.43
C PHE A 349 -2.57 1.00 12.28
N PHE A 350 -1.57 0.33 11.70
CA PHE A 350 -0.86 0.82 10.53
C PHE A 350 -1.77 0.87 9.30
N GLU A 351 -2.59 -0.16 9.08
CA GLU A 351 -3.60 -0.18 8.03
C GLU A 351 -4.51 1.03 8.10
N SER A 352 -4.99 1.37 9.29
CA SER A 352 -5.90 2.50 9.47
C SER A 352 -5.28 3.83 9.05
N LEU A 353 -4.01 4.07 9.39
CA LEU A 353 -3.36 5.38 9.25
C LEU A 353 -2.55 5.53 7.96
N LEU A 354 -1.84 4.47 7.51
CA LEU A 354 -0.86 4.61 6.42
C LEU A 354 -1.50 5.07 5.10
N VAL A 355 -0.97 6.14 4.54
CA VAL A 355 -1.32 6.64 3.20
C VAL A 355 -0.89 5.67 2.10
N ASP A 356 0.17 4.91 2.34
CA ASP A 356 0.73 3.91 1.44
C ASP A 356 0.37 2.48 1.86
N TYR A 357 -0.77 2.29 2.54
CA TYR A 357 -1.22 0.97 2.92
C TYR A 357 -1.42 0.07 1.70
N ASN A 358 -0.85 -1.10 1.80
CA ASN A 358 -1.09 -2.22 0.92
C ASN A 358 -1.09 -3.51 1.77
N PRO A 359 -2.07 -4.40 1.65
CA PRO A 359 -2.20 -5.56 2.54
C PRO A 359 -0.96 -6.45 2.53
N ALA A 360 -0.40 -6.77 1.35
CA ALA A 360 0.77 -7.63 1.23
C ALA A 360 2.00 -7.03 1.92
N SER A 361 2.28 -5.75 1.66
CA SER A 361 3.42 -5.05 2.26
C SER A 361 3.24 -4.86 3.77
N ASN A 362 2.04 -4.47 4.21
CA ASN A 362 1.79 -4.22 5.63
C ASN A 362 1.85 -5.50 6.45
N TYR A 363 0.97 -6.47 6.16
CA TYR A 363 0.90 -7.72 6.93
C TYR A 363 2.16 -8.58 6.75
N GLY A 364 2.75 -8.59 5.55
CA GLY A 364 4.01 -9.27 5.30
C GLY A 364 5.16 -8.75 6.18
N ASN A 365 5.32 -7.43 6.28
CA ASN A 365 6.35 -6.83 7.14
C ASN A 365 6.06 -7.01 8.63
N TRP A 366 4.79 -6.87 9.07
CA TRP A 366 4.42 -7.12 10.46
C TRP A 366 4.66 -8.58 10.86
N ALA A 367 4.26 -9.55 10.04
CA ALA A 367 4.54 -10.97 10.26
C ALA A 367 6.04 -11.26 10.28
N TYR A 368 6.83 -10.61 9.38
CA TYR A 368 8.28 -10.70 9.36
C TYR A 368 8.89 -10.22 10.67
N GLN A 369 8.51 -9.05 11.17
CA GLN A 369 9.01 -8.51 12.44
C GLN A 369 8.56 -9.34 13.65
N SER A 370 7.44 -10.03 13.55
CA SER A 370 6.86 -10.87 14.62
C SER A 370 7.39 -12.30 14.67
N HIS A 371 8.28 -12.66 13.74
CA HIS A 371 8.85 -14.00 13.61
C HIS A 371 7.83 -15.09 13.23
N VAL A 372 6.69 -14.70 12.69
CA VAL A 372 5.68 -15.63 12.12
C VAL A 372 5.64 -15.58 10.59
N GLY A 373 6.45 -14.69 9.98
CA GLY A 373 6.60 -14.52 8.53
C GLY A 373 7.84 -15.20 7.95
N ASN A 374 8.45 -14.58 6.93
CA ASN A 374 9.58 -15.11 6.17
C ASN A 374 10.97 -14.82 6.76
N ASP A 375 11.01 -14.22 7.94
CA ASP A 375 12.27 -13.89 8.60
C ASP A 375 13.06 -15.15 8.98
N SER A 376 14.39 -15.06 8.87
CA SER A 376 15.31 -16.16 9.16
C SER A 376 15.74 -16.23 10.63
N SER A 377 15.54 -15.14 11.38
CA SER A 377 16.03 -15.07 12.76
C SER A 377 15.20 -14.11 13.61
N TYR A 378 15.02 -14.47 14.88
CA TYR A 378 14.41 -13.59 15.87
C TYR A 378 15.38 -12.46 16.26
N ARG A 379 15.07 -11.23 15.89
CA ARG A 379 15.91 -10.05 16.19
C ARG A 379 15.11 -9.02 16.93
N ILE A 380 15.67 -8.48 18.01
CA ILE A 380 15.13 -7.32 18.73
C ILE A 380 15.98 -6.12 18.33
N PHE A 381 15.35 -5.01 17.98
CA PHE A 381 16.08 -3.77 17.71
C PHE A 381 16.51 -3.14 19.04
N ASP A 382 17.81 -2.84 19.15
CA ASP A 382 18.33 -1.96 20.17
C ASP A 382 17.98 -0.51 19.79
N ILE A 383 16.97 0.05 20.45
CA ILE A 383 16.39 1.35 20.11
C ILE A 383 17.40 2.48 20.31
N GLU A 384 18.22 2.41 21.36
CA GLU A 384 19.25 3.42 21.64
C GLU A 384 20.31 3.42 20.52
N ARG A 385 20.79 2.25 20.15
CA ARG A 385 21.72 2.11 19.03
C ARG A 385 21.12 2.59 17.71
N GLN A 386 19.84 2.30 17.42
CA GLN A 386 19.17 2.79 16.22
C GLN A 386 19.07 4.33 16.23
N THR A 387 18.76 4.91 17.38
CA THR A 387 18.71 6.37 17.56
C THR A 387 20.06 7.02 17.25
N GLN A 388 21.16 6.40 17.69
CA GLN A 388 22.52 6.93 17.44
C GLN A 388 22.94 6.79 15.97
N MET A 389 22.58 5.67 15.32
CA MET A 389 23.03 5.37 13.94
C MET A 389 22.36 6.21 12.86
N TYR A 390 21.11 6.68 13.07
CA TYR A 390 20.28 7.27 12.02
C TYR A 390 19.73 8.66 12.37
N ASN A 391 20.56 9.50 13.01
CA ASN A 391 20.17 10.86 13.41
C ASN A 391 18.87 10.93 14.21
N GLY A 392 18.61 9.90 15.04
CA GLY A 392 17.35 9.76 15.76
C GLY A 392 17.09 10.87 16.75
N LYS A 393 18.12 11.55 17.30
CA LYS A 393 17.94 12.69 18.23
C LYS A 393 17.21 13.85 17.54
N ASP A 394 17.64 14.22 16.34
CA ASP A 394 16.99 15.30 15.58
C ASP A 394 15.58 14.90 15.16
N TYR A 395 15.39 13.64 14.80
CA TYR A 395 14.07 13.07 14.51
C TYR A 395 13.14 13.15 15.73
N ILE A 396 13.61 12.72 16.92
CA ILE A 396 12.86 12.76 18.17
C ILE A 396 12.48 14.21 18.50
N ASN A 397 13.43 15.14 18.46
CA ASN A 397 13.16 16.55 18.71
C ASN A 397 12.10 17.14 17.79
N LYS A 398 12.12 16.73 16.52
CA LYS A 398 11.16 17.16 15.50
C LYS A 398 9.72 16.72 15.79
N TRP A 399 9.53 15.51 16.35
CA TRP A 399 8.21 14.89 16.51
C TRP A 399 7.70 14.80 17.94
N LEU A 400 8.58 14.98 18.95
CA LEU A 400 8.22 15.06 20.37
C LEU A 400 8.15 16.49 20.90
N ASN A 401 7.73 17.48 20.14
CA ASN A 401 7.60 18.84 20.63
C ASN A 401 6.78 18.87 21.93
N LYS A 402 7.46 18.80 23.09
CA LYS A 402 6.87 18.61 24.43
C LYS A 402 5.88 19.71 24.83
N GLU A 403 5.81 20.79 24.06
CA GLU A 403 4.93 21.93 24.33
C GLU A 403 3.57 21.87 23.62
N LYS A 404 3.32 20.95 22.66
CA LYS A 404 2.09 20.93 21.86
C LYS A 404 1.27 19.62 21.83
N SER A 405 1.68 18.57 22.54
CA SER A 405 1.00 17.27 22.50
C SER A 405 -0.12 17.10 23.51
N LYS A 406 -1.12 17.99 23.55
CA LYS A 406 -2.28 17.88 24.45
C LYS A 406 -3.61 17.58 23.78
N GLU A 407 -3.67 17.30 22.49
CA GLU A 407 -4.90 16.77 21.92
C GLU A 407 -4.81 15.25 21.84
N ASN A 408 -5.38 14.59 22.85
CA ASN A 408 -5.64 13.17 22.83
C ASN A 408 -6.57 12.82 21.67
N ILE A 409 -6.10 12.07 20.70
CA ILE A 409 -6.98 11.41 19.76
C ILE A 409 -7.75 10.36 20.57
N ASP A 410 -9.07 10.55 20.68
CA ASP A 410 -9.95 9.68 21.43
C ASP A 410 -10.15 8.34 20.67
N TYR A 411 -9.34 7.36 20.99
CA TYR A 411 -9.55 5.97 20.55
C TYR A 411 -10.54 5.30 21.51
N ARG A 412 -11.82 5.66 21.44
CA ARG A 412 -12.87 5.29 22.39
C ARG A 412 -13.09 3.79 22.59
N THR A 413 -12.64 2.96 21.67
CA THR A 413 -12.97 1.53 21.64
C THR A 413 -11.80 0.60 21.96
N MET A 414 -10.65 1.13 22.37
CA MET A 414 -9.43 0.37 22.63
C MET A 414 -9.57 -0.75 23.68
N GLY A 415 -10.44 -0.56 24.68
CA GLY A 415 -10.71 -1.60 25.69
C GLY A 415 -11.46 -2.81 25.13
N GLU A 416 -12.18 -2.64 24.03
CA GLU A 416 -12.97 -3.70 23.36
C GLU A 416 -12.11 -4.51 22.37
N VAL A 417 -11.11 -3.88 21.76
CA VAL A 417 -10.17 -4.53 20.82
C VAL A 417 -9.51 -5.76 21.45
N VAL A 418 -9.15 -5.65 22.74
CA VAL A 418 -8.49 -6.75 23.46
C VAL A 418 -9.43 -7.88 23.82
N LYS A 419 -10.75 -7.63 23.84
CA LYS A 419 -11.79 -8.59 24.20
C LYS A 419 -12.37 -9.35 23.01
N LYS A 420 -12.30 -8.78 21.80
CA LYS A 420 -12.80 -9.44 20.60
C LYS A 420 -11.84 -10.58 20.22
N GLU A 421 -12.36 -11.78 20.12
CA GLU A 421 -11.68 -12.89 19.45
C GLU A 421 -11.55 -12.54 17.98
N VAL A 422 -10.39 -12.82 17.46
CA VAL A 422 -10.02 -12.38 16.11
C VAL A 422 -10.74 -13.23 15.08
N PHE A 423 -11.57 -12.62 14.27
CA PHE A 423 -12.37 -13.23 13.20
C PHE A 423 -11.57 -14.02 12.14
N PHE A 424 -10.28 -14.11 12.27
CA PHE A 424 -9.42 -14.87 11.33
C PHE A 424 -9.20 -16.32 11.73
N GLU A 425 -9.84 -16.81 12.81
CA GLU A 425 -9.69 -18.19 13.29
C GLU A 425 -10.87 -19.11 12.94
N SER A 426 -11.92 -18.62 12.30
CA SER A 426 -13.03 -19.48 11.89
C SER A 426 -12.98 -19.83 10.41
N GLU A 427 -12.75 -21.13 10.16
CA GLU A 427 -12.94 -21.93 8.94
C GLU A 427 -11.86 -21.87 7.86
#